data_e9c5154ceec3bd1bd125df4829662ef4
#
_entry.id   e9c5154ceec3bd1bd125df4829662ef4
#
_cell.length_a   1.000
_cell.length_b   1.000
_cell.length_c   1.000
_cell.angle_alpha   90.00
_cell.angle_beta   90.00
_cell.angle_gamma   90.00
#
_symmetry.space_group_name_H-M   'P 1'
#
loop_
_entity.id
_entity.type
_entity.pdbx_description
1 polymer ?
#
loop_
_entity_poly.entity_id
_entity_poly.type
_entity_poly.pdbx_seq_one_letter_code
_entity_poly.pdbx_strand_id
1 'polypeptide(L)'
;VMEQKKLTLFAAAAFMLATSFASITKANADGSPGEGFYTGAFIGYGSGIVQADVTSLDTANGAGRRGQFKTDRGGFGLEGIQGGGWLGWGMKTADDLYFGVEVSGAGSDEKFKLTSSVALQDNDGDTITSATAKRNWVAGTAARVGYYVNPETLFSLTGGIAISQFEVTIGSDKEEHYAGGPQVGAQVETRLSKLDPNLSLRMEFVYTDYLTANVGHHPGVGEVDANGRGNSELTGSDSAGRIGVTYSF
;
A
#
# COMPACT_ATOMS: atom_id res chain seq x y z
N VAL A 1 20.86 9.87 0.95
CA VAL A 1 20.65 11.25 0.42
C VAL A 1 19.91 11.24 -0.92
N MET A 2 20.10 10.22 -1.76
CA MET A 2 19.47 10.15 -3.09
C MET A 2 18.01 9.63 -3.04
N GLU A 3 17.64 8.82 -2.07
CA GLU A 3 16.28 8.31 -1.89
C GLU A 3 15.32 9.34 -1.33
N GLN A 4 15.75 10.16 -0.38
CA GLN A 4 14.91 11.25 0.14
C GLN A 4 14.51 12.26 -0.95
N LYS A 5 15.39 12.51 -1.94
CA LYS A 5 15.06 13.39 -3.07
C LYS A 5 13.99 12.81 -3.99
N LYS A 6 13.93 11.48 -4.17
CA LYS A 6 12.89 10.82 -4.97
C LYS A 6 11.53 10.89 -4.28
N LEU A 7 11.49 10.66 -2.96
CA LEU A 7 10.25 10.76 -2.17
C LEU A 7 9.68 12.18 -2.17
N THR A 8 10.56 13.20 -2.05
CA THR A 8 10.16 14.61 -2.12
C THR A 8 9.61 14.97 -3.50
N LEU A 9 10.15 14.39 -4.56
CA LEU A 9 9.68 14.63 -5.94
C LEU A 9 8.30 14.03 -6.18
N PHE A 10 8.01 12.82 -5.64
CA PHE A 10 6.70 12.18 -5.73
C PHE A 10 5.64 12.91 -4.90
N ALA A 11 5.97 13.33 -3.68
CA ALA A 11 5.08 14.13 -2.85
C ALA A 11 4.79 15.50 -3.48
N ALA A 12 5.79 16.14 -4.09
CA ALA A 12 5.62 17.40 -4.81
C ALA A 12 4.79 17.25 -6.09
N ALA A 13 4.92 16.15 -6.83
CA ALA A 13 4.11 15.87 -8.02
C ALA A 13 2.65 15.61 -7.66
N ALA A 14 2.37 14.86 -6.59
CA ALA A 14 1.03 14.64 -6.09
C ALA A 14 0.39 15.94 -5.57
N PHE A 15 1.16 16.80 -4.91
CA PHE A 15 0.69 18.10 -4.42
C PHE A 15 0.46 19.08 -5.57
N MET A 16 1.28 19.09 -6.62
CA MET A 16 1.08 19.93 -7.81
C MET A 16 -0.11 19.48 -8.66
N LEU A 17 -0.40 18.18 -8.76
CA LEU A 17 -1.66 17.73 -9.36
C LEU A 17 -2.86 18.23 -8.56
N ALA A 18 -2.86 18.13 -7.24
CA ALA A 18 -3.94 18.61 -6.39
C ALA A 18 -4.18 20.14 -6.52
N THR A 19 -3.12 20.95 -6.67
CA THR A 19 -3.25 22.40 -6.80
C THR A 19 -3.68 22.87 -8.20
N SER A 20 -3.42 22.08 -9.25
CA SER A 20 -3.85 22.40 -10.62
C SER A 20 -5.36 22.29 -10.81
N PHE A 21 -6.06 21.54 -9.95
CA PHE A 21 -7.52 21.38 -9.97
C PHE A 21 -8.28 22.46 -9.19
N ALA A 22 -7.61 23.30 -8.39
CA ALA A 22 -8.26 24.34 -7.57
C ALA A 22 -8.92 25.47 -8.37
N SER A 23 -8.70 25.53 -9.69
CA SER A 23 -9.29 26.52 -10.60
C SER A 23 -10.45 25.99 -11.46
N ILE A 24 -10.88 24.74 -11.25
CA ILE A 24 -12.04 24.20 -11.96
C ILE A 24 -13.29 24.73 -11.26
N THR A 25 -14.02 25.57 -12.00
CA THR A 25 -15.34 26.13 -11.67
C THR A 25 -16.21 25.14 -10.90
N LYS A 26 -16.98 25.67 -9.92
CA LYS A 26 -18.03 24.95 -9.19
C LYS A 26 -18.77 24.02 -10.15
N ALA A 27 -18.40 22.75 -10.18
CA ALA A 27 -19.30 21.71 -10.62
C ALA A 27 -20.44 21.77 -9.61
N ASN A 28 -21.65 22.12 -10.05
CA ASN A 28 -22.83 21.96 -9.21
C ASN A 28 -22.98 20.45 -9.04
N ALA A 29 -22.39 19.90 -7.98
CA ALA A 29 -22.64 18.53 -7.60
C ALA A 29 -24.15 18.44 -7.35
N ASP A 30 -24.84 17.58 -8.07
CA ASP A 30 -26.27 17.31 -7.84
C ASP A 30 -26.48 16.42 -6.61
N GLY A 31 -25.40 16.18 -5.85
CA GLY A 31 -25.33 15.31 -4.72
C GLY A 31 -25.12 13.83 -5.10
N SER A 32 -24.83 13.52 -6.36
CA SER A 32 -24.51 12.14 -6.78
C SER A 32 -23.21 11.64 -6.10
N PRO A 33 -23.14 10.38 -5.69
CA PRO A 33 -21.94 9.83 -5.04
C PRO A 33 -20.68 10.08 -5.87
N GLY A 34 -19.63 10.66 -5.25
CA GLY A 34 -18.35 10.90 -5.88
C GLY A 34 -18.30 12.07 -6.87
N GLU A 35 -19.39 12.80 -7.11
CA GLU A 35 -19.42 13.98 -7.97
C GLU A 35 -18.88 15.21 -7.24
N GLY A 36 -18.14 16.06 -7.96
CA GLY A 36 -17.46 17.22 -7.38
C GLY A 36 -16.24 16.82 -6.55
N PHE A 37 -15.86 17.68 -5.62
CA PHE A 37 -14.84 17.35 -4.62
C PHE A 37 -15.47 16.50 -3.53
N TYR A 38 -14.75 15.49 -3.09
CA TYR A 38 -15.17 14.65 -1.98
C TYR A 38 -14.00 14.24 -1.10
N THR A 39 -14.32 13.95 0.15
CA THR A 39 -13.39 13.38 1.12
C THR A 39 -14.09 12.27 1.90
N GLY A 40 -13.33 11.37 2.47
CA GLY A 40 -13.91 10.31 3.27
C GLY A 40 -12.91 9.61 4.18
N ALA A 41 -13.46 8.76 5.03
CA ALA A 41 -12.70 7.93 5.95
C ALA A 41 -13.18 6.48 5.87
N PHE A 42 -12.28 5.54 6.10
CA PHE A 42 -12.56 4.12 6.04
C PHE A 42 -11.83 3.32 7.10
N ILE A 43 -12.37 2.14 7.35
CA ILE A 43 -11.70 1.02 8.00
C ILE A 43 -11.69 -0.16 7.05
N GLY A 44 -10.72 -1.05 7.20
CA GLY A 44 -10.61 -2.21 6.32
C GLY A 44 -9.78 -3.32 6.96
N TYR A 45 -9.79 -4.44 6.27
CA TYR A 45 -8.96 -5.57 6.58
C TYR A 45 -8.17 -5.95 5.33
N GLY A 46 -6.85 -6.07 5.49
CA GLY A 46 -5.94 -6.44 4.43
C GLY A 46 -5.33 -7.82 4.66
N SER A 47 -5.04 -8.48 3.56
CA SER A 47 -4.31 -9.73 3.51
C SER A 47 -3.33 -9.70 2.35
N GLY A 48 -2.06 -9.79 2.68
CA GLY A 48 -0.97 -9.72 1.72
C GLY A 48 -0.09 -10.96 1.73
N ILE A 49 0.70 -11.11 0.69
CA ILE A 49 1.73 -12.13 0.56
C ILE A 49 3.06 -11.43 0.32
N VAL A 50 4.06 -11.76 1.15
CA VAL A 50 5.45 -11.30 0.96
C VAL A 50 6.30 -12.48 0.54
N GLN A 51 7.00 -12.32 -0.58
CA GLN A 51 7.99 -13.27 -1.07
C GLN A 51 9.37 -12.66 -0.87
N ALA A 52 10.27 -13.43 -0.26
CA ALA A 52 11.63 -13.01 -0.01
C ALA A 52 12.61 -13.97 -0.70
N ASP A 53 13.57 -13.41 -1.42
CA ASP A 53 14.78 -14.09 -1.89
C ASP A 53 15.96 -13.45 -1.17
N VAL A 54 16.40 -14.09 -0.07
CA VAL A 54 17.46 -13.57 0.79
C VAL A 54 18.72 -14.38 0.55
N THR A 55 19.78 -13.71 0.11
CA THR A 55 21.11 -14.29 -0.05
C THR A 55 21.98 -13.83 1.13
N SER A 56 22.29 -14.74 2.04
CA SER A 56 23.22 -14.48 3.15
C SER A 56 24.65 -14.83 2.73
N LEU A 57 25.59 -13.93 2.98
CA LEU A 57 27.03 -14.16 2.89
C LEU A 57 27.57 -14.31 4.32
N ASP A 58 27.83 -15.54 4.74
CA ASP A 58 28.58 -15.75 5.96
C ASP A 58 30.09 -15.67 5.64
N THR A 59 30.74 -14.58 6.05
CA THR A 59 32.16 -14.34 5.85
C THR A 59 32.99 -14.60 7.11
N ALA A 60 32.37 -14.98 8.23
CA ALA A 60 33.05 -14.97 9.53
C ALA A 60 34.18 -15.99 9.70
N ASN A 61 34.34 -17.00 8.82
CA ASN A 61 35.40 -18.02 8.98
C ASN A 61 36.06 -18.50 7.68
N GLY A 62 36.08 -17.69 6.62
CA GLY A 62 36.85 -18.02 5.41
C GLY A 62 36.35 -19.25 4.60
N ALA A 63 35.37 -19.94 5.08
CA ALA A 63 34.66 -21.02 4.41
C ALA A 63 33.25 -20.50 4.04
N GLY A 64 33.17 -19.72 2.96
CA GLY A 64 31.93 -19.10 2.52
C GLY A 64 30.78 -20.08 2.39
N ARG A 65 30.00 -20.25 3.43
CA ARG A 65 28.70 -20.89 3.37
C ARG A 65 27.69 -19.85 2.90
N ARG A 66 27.36 -19.91 1.62
CA ARG A 66 26.25 -19.15 1.06
C ARG A 66 24.96 -19.86 1.43
N GLY A 67 24.19 -19.28 2.34
CA GLY A 67 22.82 -19.68 2.58
C GLY A 67 21.92 -18.83 1.69
N GLN A 68 21.12 -19.43 0.84
CA GLN A 68 20.02 -18.76 0.15
C GLN A 68 18.72 -19.20 0.80
N PHE A 69 17.95 -18.25 1.26
CA PHE A 69 16.58 -18.48 1.72
C PHE A 69 15.64 -17.90 0.67
N LYS A 70 14.90 -18.78 0.00
CA LYS A 70 13.91 -18.40 -0.99
C LYS A 70 12.56 -18.94 -0.56
N THR A 71 11.56 -18.06 -0.49
CA THR A 71 10.20 -18.51 -0.32
C THR A 71 9.73 -19.14 -1.63
N ASP A 72 9.42 -20.43 -1.58
CA ASP A 72 8.73 -21.09 -2.68
C ASP A 72 7.29 -20.56 -2.78
N ARG A 73 6.68 -20.75 -3.96
CA ARG A 73 5.34 -20.32 -4.36
C ARG A 73 4.37 -20.14 -3.18
N GLY A 74 4.08 -18.92 -2.80
CA GLY A 74 3.11 -18.62 -1.76
C GLY A 74 3.56 -17.58 -0.75
N GLY A 75 4.86 -17.41 -0.53
CA GLY A 75 5.38 -16.40 0.40
C GLY A 75 4.85 -16.52 1.83
N PHE A 76 5.01 -15.44 2.59
CA PHE A 76 4.47 -15.31 3.95
C PHE A 76 3.23 -14.40 3.91
N GLY A 77 2.13 -14.85 4.54
CA GLY A 77 0.90 -14.07 4.63
C GLY A 77 1.01 -12.97 5.67
N LEU A 78 0.76 -11.72 5.26
CA LEU A 78 0.48 -10.60 6.15
C LEU A 78 -1.02 -10.44 6.26
N GLU A 79 -1.51 -10.15 7.46
CA GLU A 79 -2.92 -9.83 7.67
C GLU A 79 -3.10 -8.82 8.80
N GLY A 80 -4.16 -8.02 8.73
CA GLY A 80 -4.46 -7.05 9.77
C GLY A 80 -5.46 -5.98 9.37
N ILE A 81 -5.68 -5.08 10.31
CA ILE A 81 -6.61 -3.97 10.16
C ILE A 81 -5.88 -2.77 9.57
N GLN A 82 -6.57 -2.01 8.73
CA GLN A 82 -6.14 -0.72 8.23
C GLN A 82 -7.23 0.33 8.42
N GLY A 83 -6.81 1.58 8.58
CA GLY A 83 -7.75 2.71 8.67
C GLY A 83 -7.14 3.96 8.07
N GLY A 84 -7.96 4.73 7.36
CA GLY A 84 -7.45 5.87 6.64
C GLY A 84 -8.54 6.73 6.02
N GLY A 85 -8.16 7.45 4.96
CA GLY A 85 -9.08 8.30 4.23
C GLY A 85 -8.69 8.47 2.77
N TRP A 86 -9.57 9.10 2.06
CA TRP A 86 -9.39 9.52 0.66
C TRP A 86 -9.83 10.97 0.46
N LEU A 87 -9.26 11.56 -0.57
CA LEU A 87 -9.65 12.84 -1.11
C LEU A 87 -9.68 12.69 -2.63
N GLY A 88 -10.74 13.15 -3.26
CA GLY A 88 -10.87 13.01 -4.71
C GLY A 88 -11.73 14.08 -5.34
N TRP A 89 -11.78 13.99 -6.65
CA TRP A 89 -12.65 14.77 -7.49
C TRP A 89 -13.19 13.88 -8.62
N GLY A 90 -14.47 14.05 -8.94
CA GLY A 90 -15.10 13.31 -10.01
C GLY A 90 -16.18 14.07 -10.73
N MET A 91 -16.53 13.57 -11.90
CA MET A 91 -17.57 14.12 -12.77
C MET A 91 -18.49 13.02 -13.30
N LYS A 92 -19.77 13.33 -13.33
CA LYS A 92 -20.81 12.54 -13.98
C LYS A 92 -21.05 13.08 -15.39
N THR A 93 -21.17 12.17 -16.35
CA THR A 93 -21.59 12.54 -17.73
C THR A 93 -23.11 12.39 -17.91
N ALA A 94 -23.64 12.91 -19.03
CA ALA A 94 -25.05 12.79 -19.36
C ALA A 94 -25.54 11.34 -19.53
N ASP A 95 -24.61 10.40 -19.80
CA ASP A 95 -24.91 8.97 -20.01
C ASP A 95 -24.69 8.13 -18.74
N ASP A 96 -24.74 8.77 -17.55
CA ASP A 96 -24.50 8.15 -16.25
C ASP A 96 -23.10 7.54 -16.07
N LEU A 97 -22.15 7.87 -16.93
CA LEU A 97 -20.75 7.50 -16.76
C LEU A 97 -20.08 8.40 -15.72
N TYR A 98 -19.14 7.83 -14.99
CA TYR A 98 -18.34 8.52 -13.98
C TYR A 98 -16.85 8.44 -14.30
N PHE A 99 -16.17 9.58 -14.14
CA PHE A 99 -14.72 9.71 -14.22
C PHE A 99 -14.22 10.50 -13.02
N GLY A 100 -13.17 10.03 -12.39
CA GLY A 100 -12.61 10.72 -11.23
C GLY A 100 -11.14 10.39 -11.01
N VAL A 101 -10.55 11.16 -10.10
CA VAL A 101 -9.20 10.95 -9.58
C VAL A 101 -9.24 11.01 -8.06
N GLU A 102 -8.41 10.21 -7.43
CA GLU A 102 -8.41 10.05 -5.98
C GLU A 102 -7.00 9.85 -5.46
N VAL A 103 -6.74 10.41 -4.29
CA VAL A 103 -5.59 10.07 -3.46
C VAL A 103 -6.10 9.46 -2.16
N SER A 104 -5.41 8.45 -1.67
CA SER A 104 -5.78 7.76 -0.43
C SER A 104 -4.56 7.49 0.44
N GLY A 105 -4.78 7.39 1.74
CA GLY A 105 -3.75 7.01 2.70
C GLY A 105 -4.35 6.26 3.87
N ALA A 106 -3.62 5.27 4.38
CA ALA A 106 -4.03 4.49 5.53
C ALA A 106 -2.83 4.11 6.40
N GLY A 107 -3.05 4.10 7.71
CA GLY A 107 -2.22 3.36 8.65
C GLY A 107 -2.65 1.90 8.67
N SER A 108 -1.71 0.99 8.88
CA SER A 108 -1.95 -0.45 8.85
C SER A 108 -1.27 -1.15 10.02
N ASP A 109 -1.91 -2.20 10.52
CA ASP A 109 -1.33 -3.15 11.50
C ASP A 109 -1.20 -4.56 10.88
N GLU A 110 -1.14 -4.62 9.56
CA GLU A 110 -0.91 -5.87 8.85
C GLU A 110 0.48 -6.39 9.15
N LYS A 111 0.55 -7.59 9.67
CA LYS A 111 1.80 -8.19 10.14
C LYS A 111 1.84 -9.68 9.90
N PHE A 112 3.04 -10.14 9.77
CA PHE A 112 3.44 -11.53 9.77
C PHE A 112 4.43 -11.73 10.93
N LYS A 113 4.27 -12.80 11.71
CA LYS A 113 5.19 -13.12 12.77
C LYS A 113 5.59 -14.60 12.71
N LEU A 114 6.88 -14.85 12.53
CA LEU A 114 7.50 -16.15 12.75
C LEU A 114 8.01 -16.21 14.18
N THR A 115 7.73 -17.31 14.86
CA THR A 115 8.30 -17.59 16.18
C THR A 115 9.00 -18.94 16.11
N SER A 116 10.25 -19.00 16.53
CA SER A 116 11.00 -20.24 16.63
C SER A 116 10.90 -20.77 18.06
N SER A 117 10.65 -22.08 18.18
CA SER A 117 10.74 -22.77 19.47
C SER A 117 12.18 -23.10 19.87
N VAL A 118 13.12 -22.93 18.94
CA VAL A 118 14.56 -23.12 19.16
C VAL A 118 15.21 -21.77 19.05
N ALA A 119 15.98 -21.40 20.07
CA ALA A 119 16.79 -20.20 20.03
C ALA A 119 17.88 -20.34 18.95
N LEU A 120 17.81 -19.49 17.93
CA LEU A 120 18.88 -19.32 16.96
C LEU A 120 19.84 -18.28 17.54
N GLN A 121 21.12 -18.55 17.53
CA GLN A 121 22.13 -17.55 17.89
C GLN A 121 22.65 -16.91 16.59
N ASP A 122 22.69 -15.61 16.61
CA ASP A 122 23.37 -14.84 15.59
C ASP A 122 24.90 -14.84 15.86
N ASN A 123 25.70 -14.30 14.91
CA ASN A 123 27.15 -14.25 15.03
C ASN A 123 27.66 -13.41 16.20
N ASP A 124 26.85 -12.50 16.71
CA ASP A 124 27.16 -11.63 17.87
C ASP A 124 26.69 -12.25 19.19
N GLY A 125 26.10 -13.44 19.15
CA GLY A 125 25.63 -14.18 20.32
C GLY A 125 24.22 -13.82 20.78
N ASP A 126 23.52 -12.98 20.04
CA ASP A 126 22.14 -12.61 20.31
C ASP A 126 21.17 -13.75 19.96
N THR A 127 20.17 -13.92 20.78
CA THR A 127 19.19 -14.99 20.64
C THR A 127 18.03 -14.53 19.75
N ILE A 128 17.93 -15.05 18.54
CA ILE A 128 16.82 -14.79 17.62
C ILE A 128 15.71 -15.82 17.89
N THR A 129 14.59 -15.36 18.44
CA THR A 129 13.39 -16.18 18.66
C THR A 129 12.21 -15.81 17.77
N SER A 130 12.27 -14.66 17.08
CA SER A 130 11.19 -14.21 16.21
C SER A 130 11.67 -13.33 15.07
N ALA A 131 10.97 -13.44 13.93
CA ALA A 131 11.04 -12.49 12.84
C ALA A 131 9.63 -11.95 12.58
N THR A 132 9.51 -10.63 12.43
CA THR A 132 8.23 -9.96 12.18
C THR A 132 8.37 -9.06 10.96
N ALA A 133 7.42 -9.13 10.04
CA ALA A 133 7.26 -8.12 8.99
C ALA A 133 5.91 -7.43 9.21
N LYS A 134 5.89 -6.11 9.15
CA LYS A 134 4.72 -5.27 9.37
C LYS A 134 4.62 -4.21 8.29
N ARG A 135 3.41 -3.97 7.77
CA ARG A 135 3.11 -2.78 6.97
C ARG A 135 2.64 -1.67 7.90
N ASN A 136 3.35 -0.54 7.93
CA ASN A 136 3.02 0.57 8.79
C ASN A 136 1.97 1.50 8.16
N TRP A 137 2.14 1.81 6.88
CA TRP A 137 1.21 2.65 6.15
C TRP A 137 1.25 2.36 4.64
N VAL A 138 0.19 2.77 3.96
CA VAL A 138 0.06 2.78 2.50
C VAL A 138 -0.51 4.12 2.05
N ALA A 139 0.00 4.64 0.94
CA ALA A 139 -0.57 5.78 0.25
C ALA A 139 -0.65 5.48 -1.25
N GLY A 140 -1.67 6.00 -1.91
CA GLY A 140 -1.89 5.74 -3.33
C GLY A 140 -2.60 6.87 -4.04
N THR A 141 -2.52 6.83 -5.37
CA THR A 141 -3.31 7.66 -6.27
C THR A 141 -3.90 6.80 -7.37
N ALA A 142 -5.15 7.05 -7.73
CA ALA A 142 -5.86 6.27 -8.71
C ALA A 142 -6.79 7.14 -9.58
N ALA A 143 -6.97 6.71 -10.83
CA ALA A 143 -8.10 7.11 -11.65
C ALA A 143 -9.29 6.20 -11.34
N ARG A 144 -10.50 6.75 -11.40
CA ARG A 144 -11.77 6.05 -11.20
C ARG A 144 -12.59 6.15 -12.47
N VAL A 145 -13.13 5.03 -12.93
CA VAL A 145 -14.10 4.96 -14.04
C VAL A 145 -15.30 4.16 -13.56
N GLY A 146 -16.50 4.68 -13.74
CA GLY A 146 -17.69 4.05 -13.19
C GLY A 146 -18.96 4.34 -13.96
N TYR A 147 -20.03 3.77 -13.44
CA TYR A 147 -21.38 3.91 -13.97
C TYR A 147 -22.37 4.00 -12.82
N TYR A 148 -23.31 4.95 -12.91
CA TYR A 148 -24.42 5.06 -11.98
C TYR A 148 -25.50 4.05 -12.34
N VAL A 149 -25.61 2.99 -11.54
CA VAL A 149 -26.65 1.95 -11.71
C VAL A 149 -28.05 2.48 -11.37
N ASN A 150 -28.09 3.53 -10.56
CA ASN A 150 -29.24 4.39 -10.30
C ASN A 150 -28.70 5.75 -9.79
N PRO A 151 -29.53 6.83 -9.67
CA PRO A 151 -29.05 8.15 -9.26
C PRO A 151 -28.34 8.20 -7.90
N GLU A 152 -28.56 7.21 -7.04
CA GLU A 152 -27.99 7.16 -5.68
C GLU A 152 -26.85 6.15 -5.53
N THR A 153 -26.53 5.35 -6.58
CA THR A 153 -25.54 4.28 -6.46
C THR A 153 -24.56 4.29 -7.63
N LEU A 154 -23.29 4.49 -7.32
CA LEU A 154 -22.18 4.46 -8.24
C LEU A 154 -21.41 3.14 -8.08
N PHE A 155 -21.24 2.40 -9.16
CA PHE A 155 -20.23 1.35 -9.28
C PHE A 155 -19.01 1.90 -10.03
N SER A 156 -17.80 1.68 -9.52
CA SER A 156 -16.60 2.14 -10.20
C SER A 156 -15.43 1.16 -10.06
N LEU A 157 -14.56 1.18 -11.06
CA LEU A 157 -13.26 0.55 -11.06
C LEU A 157 -12.19 1.61 -10.84
N THR A 158 -11.12 1.21 -10.18
CA THR A 158 -9.96 2.08 -9.95
C THR A 158 -8.70 1.46 -10.51
N GLY A 159 -7.82 2.30 -11.01
CA GLY A 159 -6.49 1.91 -11.46
C GLY A 159 -5.48 3.00 -11.12
N GLY A 160 -4.37 2.62 -10.53
CA GLY A 160 -3.38 3.59 -10.07
C GLY A 160 -2.10 2.96 -9.57
N ILE A 161 -1.45 3.67 -8.68
CA ILE A 161 -0.20 3.25 -8.03
C ILE A 161 -0.30 3.45 -6.53
N ALA A 162 0.33 2.58 -5.77
CA ALA A 162 0.46 2.70 -4.33
C ALA A 162 1.92 2.55 -3.89
N ILE A 163 2.24 3.14 -2.75
CA ILE A 163 3.50 2.99 -2.04
C ILE A 163 3.20 2.65 -0.59
N SER A 164 3.96 1.71 -0.02
CA SER A 164 3.83 1.28 1.37
C SER A 164 5.19 1.28 2.06
N GLN A 165 5.17 1.51 3.37
CA GLN A 165 6.30 1.30 4.23
C GLN A 165 6.13 -0.02 4.97
N PHE A 166 7.14 -0.87 4.83
CA PHE A 166 7.27 -2.12 5.56
C PHE A 166 8.39 -2.01 6.57
N GLU A 167 8.18 -2.62 7.72
CA GLU A 167 9.13 -2.76 8.79
C GLU A 167 9.41 -4.24 9.00
N VAL A 168 10.67 -4.64 8.94
CA VAL A 168 11.13 -5.99 9.22
C VAL A 168 11.93 -5.95 10.51
N THR A 169 11.58 -6.79 11.47
CA THR A 169 12.28 -6.93 12.74
C THR A 169 12.75 -8.37 12.89
N ILE A 170 14.05 -8.56 13.09
CA ILE A 170 14.68 -9.86 13.32
C ILE A 170 15.48 -9.75 14.62
N GLY A 171 15.02 -10.47 15.68
CA GLY A 171 15.64 -10.31 17.01
C GLY A 171 15.49 -8.89 17.55
N SER A 172 16.62 -8.19 17.76
CA SER A 172 16.71 -6.79 18.17
C SER A 172 16.77 -5.81 17.00
N ASP A 173 17.08 -6.28 15.81
CA ASP A 173 17.33 -5.45 14.62
C ASP A 173 16.06 -5.11 13.90
N LYS A 174 15.94 -3.85 13.52
CA LYS A 174 14.78 -3.26 12.87
C LYS A 174 15.19 -2.54 11.61
N GLU A 175 14.55 -2.86 10.48
CA GLU A 175 14.79 -2.23 9.20
C GLU A 175 13.48 -1.79 8.55
N GLU A 176 13.50 -0.61 7.91
CA GLU A 176 12.35 -0.03 7.22
C GLU A 176 12.59 -0.03 5.71
N HIS A 177 11.59 -0.51 4.95
CA HIS A 177 11.63 -0.57 3.50
C HIS A 177 10.41 0.10 2.88
N TYR A 178 10.60 0.63 1.68
CA TYR A 178 9.53 1.19 0.88
C TYR A 178 9.34 0.33 -0.37
N ALA A 179 8.12 -0.11 -0.60
CA ALA A 179 7.75 -0.81 -1.82
C ALA A 179 6.56 -0.12 -2.47
N GLY A 180 6.56 -0.05 -3.78
CA GLY A 180 5.48 0.55 -4.56
C GLY A 180 5.14 -0.31 -5.77
N GLY A 181 3.92 -0.12 -6.29
CA GLY A 181 3.48 -0.85 -7.45
C GLY A 181 2.11 -0.46 -7.96
N PRO A 182 1.65 -1.11 -9.04
CA PRO A 182 0.32 -0.91 -9.57
C PRO A 182 -0.76 -1.34 -8.58
N GLN A 183 -1.85 -0.58 -8.57
CA GLN A 183 -3.01 -0.84 -7.75
C GLN A 183 -4.26 -0.85 -8.62
N VAL A 184 -5.13 -1.82 -8.39
CA VAL A 184 -6.45 -1.90 -9.03
C VAL A 184 -7.52 -2.15 -7.97
N GLY A 185 -8.74 -1.71 -8.23
CA GLY A 185 -9.83 -1.91 -7.28
C GLY A 185 -11.20 -1.82 -7.91
N ALA A 186 -12.20 -2.21 -7.14
CA ALA A 186 -13.61 -2.07 -7.46
C ALA A 186 -14.34 -1.50 -6.26
N GLN A 187 -15.32 -0.63 -6.52
CA GLN A 187 -16.03 0.11 -5.49
C GLN A 187 -17.52 0.18 -5.79
N VAL A 188 -18.31 0.16 -4.72
CA VAL A 188 -19.73 0.53 -4.75
C VAL A 188 -19.92 1.65 -3.73
N GLU A 189 -20.52 2.73 -4.16
CA GLU A 189 -20.80 3.90 -3.34
C GLU A 189 -22.28 4.25 -3.44
N THR A 190 -22.97 4.32 -2.29
CA THR A 190 -24.41 4.56 -2.24
C THR A 190 -24.71 5.73 -1.33
N ARG A 191 -25.47 6.69 -1.83
CA ARG A 191 -25.91 7.88 -1.07
C ARG A 191 -26.76 7.50 0.11
N LEU A 192 -26.54 8.17 1.22
CA LEU A 192 -27.32 8.05 2.44
C LEU A 192 -28.35 9.20 2.57
N SER A 193 -29.16 9.38 1.53
CA SER A 193 -30.08 10.53 1.34
C SER A 193 -31.00 10.81 2.54
N LYS A 194 -31.30 9.77 3.34
CA LYS A 194 -32.12 9.91 4.56
C LYS A 194 -31.37 10.55 5.73
N LEU A 195 -30.03 10.52 5.71
CA LEU A 195 -29.18 11.12 6.74
C LEU A 195 -28.70 12.49 6.27
N ASP A 196 -28.04 12.52 5.13
CA ASP A 196 -27.52 13.73 4.49
C ASP A 196 -27.38 13.46 2.98
N PRO A 197 -27.86 14.34 2.09
CA PRO A 197 -27.78 14.15 0.66
C PRO A 197 -26.34 14.16 0.13
N ASN A 198 -25.37 14.71 0.86
CA ASN A 198 -23.97 14.76 0.50
C ASN A 198 -23.15 13.58 1.07
N LEU A 199 -23.78 12.74 1.90
CA LEU A 199 -23.12 11.61 2.54
C LEU A 199 -23.39 10.32 1.77
N SER A 200 -22.35 9.54 1.53
CA SER A 200 -22.46 8.20 0.94
C SER A 200 -21.69 7.15 1.74
N LEU A 201 -22.19 5.91 1.68
CA LEU A 201 -21.52 4.72 2.16
C LEU A 201 -20.75 4.10 1.00
N ARG A 202 -19.47 3.81 1.20
CA ARG A 202 -18.59 3.21 0.20
C ARG A 202 -18.05 1.88 0.70
N MET A 203 -18.14 0.88 -0.16
CA MET A 203 -17.43 -0.40 -0.01
C MET A 203 -16.44 -0.52 -1.15
N GLU A 204 -15.22 -0.95 -0.84
CA GLU A 204 -14.12 -1.03 -1.80
C GLU A 204 -13.33 -2.32 -1.59
N PHE A 205 -12.91 -2.91 -2.69
CA PHE A 205 -11.87 -3.93 -2.74
C PHE A 205 -10.70 -3.38 -3.54
N VAL A 206 -9.49 -3.52 -3.00
CA VAL A 206 -8.24 -3.03 -3.60
C VAL A 206 -7.23 -4.15 -3.64
N TYR A 207 -6.52 -4.28 -4.75
CA TYR A 207 -5.37 -5.15 -4.93
C TYR A 207 -4.16 -4.32 -5.35
N THR A 208 -3.03 -4.53 -4.68
CA THR A 208 -1.74 -3.89 -4.98
C THR A 208 -0.70 -4.96 -5.24
N ASP A 209 0.03 -4.84 -6.34
CA ASP A 209 1.16 -5.69 -6.67
C ASP A 209 2.45 -4.89 -6.47
N TYR A 210 3.22 -5.24 -5.45
CA TYR A 210 4.45 -4.53 -5.12
C TYR A 210 5.57 -5.00 -6.02
N LEU A 211 6.16 -4.07 -6.75
CA LEU A 211 7.34 -4.33 -7.55
C LEU A 211 8.50 -4.67 -6.63
N THR A 212 9.39 -5.53 -7.10
CA THR A 212 10.57 -5.99 -6.36
C THR A 212 11.36 -4.81 -5.80
N ALA A 213 11.51 -4.78 -4.48
CA ALA A 213 12.40 -3.86 -3.79
C ALA A 213 13.71 -4.58 -3.47
N ASN A 214 14.84 -4.00 -3.88
CA ASN A 214 16.15 -4.45 -3.43
C ASN A 214 16.31 -4.02 -1.97
N VAL A 215 16.38 -4.99 -1.09
CA VAL A 215 16.70 -4.83 0.33
C VAL A 215 18.22 -4.79 0.41
N GLY A 216 18.79 -3.60 0.26
CA GLY A 216 20.22 -3.38 0.34
C GLY A 216 20.60 -2.80 1.68
N HIS A 217 21.51 -3.46 2.35
CA HIS A 217 22.32 -2.97 3.47
C HIS A 217 21.79 -3.26 4.87
N HIS A 218 21.90 -4.51 5.26
CA HIS A 218 22.08 -4.84 6.67
C HIS A 218 23.53 -5.29 6.88
N PRO A 219 24.29 -4.73 7.84
CA PRO A 219 25.57 -5.32 8.23
C PRO A 219 25.31 -6.74 8.74
N GLY A 220 25.67 -7.75 7.95
CA GLY A 220 25.43 -9.16 8.26
C GLY A 220 24.37 -9.88 7.42
N VAL A 221 23.47 -9.17 6.75
CA VAL A 221 22.50 -9.77 5.82
C VAL A 221 22.55 -9.01 4.50
N GLY A 222 23.18 -9.61 3.49
CA GLY A 222 23.10 -9.12 2.11
C GLY A 222 24.03 -7.97 1.75
N GLU A 223 25.24 -7.93 2.29
CA GLU A 223 26.27 -7.07 1.72
C GLU A 223 26.54 -7.49 0.26
N VAL A 224 26.24 -6.58 -0.68
CA VAL A 224 26.57 -6.77 -2.09
C VAL A 224 28.08 -6.76 -2.21
N ASP A 225 28.69 -7.87 -2.62
CA ASP A 225 30.11 -7.90 -2.96
C ASP A 225 30.39 -6.98 -4.17
N ALA A 226 31.65 -6.64 -4.40
CA ALA A 226 32.09 -5.79 -5.52
C ALA A 226 31.66 -6.34 -6.90
N ASN A 227 31.10 -7.56 -6.95
CA ASN A 227 30.60 -8.24 -8.15
C ASN A 227 29.07 -8.28 -8.24
N GLY A 228 28.35 -7.55 -7.37
CA GLY A 228 26.88 -7.48 -7.39
C GLY A 228 26.17 -8.76 -6.93
N ARG A 229 26.84 -9.62 -6.17
CA ARG A 229 26.28 -10.86 -5.64
C ARG A 229 25.89 -10.67 -4.18
N GLY A 230 24.62 -10.88 -3.88
CA GLY A 230 24.09 -10.78 -2.51
C GLY A 230 22.90 -9.83 -2.39
N ASN A 231 22.19 -9.53 -3.48
CA ASN A 231 20.94 -8.77 -3.42
C ASN A 231 19.86 -9.63 -2.78
N SER A 232 19.34 -9.16 -1.65
CA SER A 232 18.07 -9.66 -1.13
C SER A 232 16.95 -8.91 -1.84
N GLU A 233 15.98 -9.65 -2.36
CA GLU A 233 14.83 -9.12 -3.06
C GLU A 233 13.56 -9.41 -2.25
N LEU A 234 12.75 -8.40 -2.08
CA LEU A 234 11.43 -8.50 -1.47
C LEU A 234 10.38 -8.10 -2.50
N THR A 235 9.42 -8.96 -2.76
CA THR A 235 8.26 -8.68 -3.60
C THR A 235 7.00 -9.17 -2.90
N GLY A 236 5.84 -8.74 -3.34
CA GLY A 236 4.60 -9.19 -2.72
C GLY A 236 3.38 -8.57 -3.32
N SER A 237 2.24 -8.98 -2.81
CA SER A 237 0.96 -8.41 -3.16
C SER A 237 0.10 -8.23 -1.93
N ASP A 238 -0.85 -7.31 -1.99
CA ASP A 238 -1.80 -7.04 -0.94
C ASP A 238 -3.21 -6.89 -1.50
N SER A 239 -4.17 -7.45 -0.78
CA SER A 239 -5.60 -7.34 -1.06
C SER A 239 -6.30 -6.79 0.16
N ALA A 240 -7.14 -5.78 0.00
CA ALA A 240 -7.87 -5.19 1.12
C ALA A 240 -9.33 -4.97 0.79
N GLY A 241 -10.20 -5.38 1.71
CA GLY A 241 -11.59 -4.96 1.76
C GLY A 241 -11.75 -3.75 2.68
N ARG A 242 -12.42 -2.69 2.23
CA ARG A 242 -12.62 -1.44 2.97
C ARG A 242 -14.09 -1.06 2.98
N ILE A 243 -14.53 -0.47 4.09
CA ILE A 243 -15.84 0.16 4.22
C ILE A 243 -15.66 1.54 4.84
N GLY A 244 -16.35 2.53 4.32
CA GLY A 244 -16.19 3.89 4.79
C GLY A 244 -17.32 4.81 4.37
N VAL A 245 -17.21 6.06 4.78
CA VAL A 245 -18.15 7.11 4.44
C VAL A 245 -17.43 8.19 3.64
N THR A 246 -18.14 8.72 2.65
CA THR A 246 -17.66 9.81 1.78
C THR A 246 -18.61 10.99 1.90
N TYR A 247 -18.06 12.18 1.94
CA TYR A 247 -18.81 13.44 1.89
C TYR A 247 -18.42 14.20 0.62
N SER A 248 -19.40 14.53 -0.20
CA SER A 248 -19.26 15.34 -1.43
C SER A 248 -19.66 16.79 -1.16
N PHE A 249 -18.90 17.76 -1.75
CA PHE A 249 -19.08 19.20 -1.47
C PHE A 249 -19.86 19.90 -2.59
#